data_edc4d442c0f6b3d275b73eca4e48a195
#
_entry.id   edc4d442c0f6b3d275b73eca4e48a195
#
_cell.length_a   1.000
_cell.length_b   1.000
_cell.length_c   1.000
_cell.angle_alpha   90.00
_cell.angle_beta   90.00
_cell.angle_gamma   90.00
#
_symmetry.space_group_name_H-M   'P 1'
#
loop_
_entity.id
_entity.type
_entity.pdbx_description
1 polymer ?
#
loop_
_entity_poly.entity_id
_entity_poly.type
_entity_poly.pdbx_seq_one_letter_code
_entity_poly.pdbx_strand_id
1 'polypeptide(L)'
;MISIDGSQGEGGGQIVRSSLALALVTGQSVTINRVRAQRRKPGLMRQHLTAVQAAMQVSSAHVQGAELGSQQLVFRPGAVRAGEYTFRIGTAG
;
A
#
# COMPACT_ATOMS: atom_id res chain seq x y z
N MET A 1 -8.68 -5.24 12.04
CA MET A 1 -8.06 -4.36 11.03
C MET A 1 -6.99 -3.51 11.66
N ILE A 2 -5.86 -3.41 11.02
CA ILE A 2 -4.76 -2.58 11.50
C ILE A 2 -4.92 -1.17 10.93
N SER A 3 -4.91 -0.17 11.81
CA SER A 3 -5.00 1.24 11.41
C SER A 3 -3.63 1.90 11.52
N ILE A 4 -3.21 2.56 10.45
CA ILE A 4 -1.90 3.19 10.37
C ILE A 4 -2.07 4.66 9.99
N ASP A 5 -1.36 5.55 10.68
CA ASP A 5 -1.35 6.96 10.34
C ASP A 5 -0.23 7.21 9.32
N GLY A 6 -0.62 7.49 8.10
CA GLY A 6 0.31 7.71 7.00
C GLY A 6 0.93 9.10 6.97
N SER A 7 0.55 9.98 7.90
CA SER A 7 1.14 11.32 7.95
C SER A 7 2.48 11.34 8.67
N GLN A 8 2.80 10.29 9.42
CA GLN A 8 4.04 10.22 10.18
C GLN A 8 5.16 9.63 9.36
N GLY A 9 6.38 9.92 9.77
CA GLY A 9 7.57 9.39 9.14
C GLY A 9 8.06 10.25 7.99
N GLU A 10 9.30 10.02 7.62
CA GLU A 10 9.98 10.86 6.63
C GLU A 10 9.70 10.46 5.20
N GLY A 11 9.32 9.27 4.95
CA GLY A 11 9.04 8.82 3.61
C GLY A 11 7.64 8.26 3.53
N GLY A 12 6.65 9.09 3.30
CA GLY A 12 5.27 8.64 3.21
C GLY A 12 5.08 7.41 2.34
N GLY A 13 5.89 7.27 1.29
CA GLY A 13 5.86 6.10 0.43
C GLY A 13 6.31 4.83 1.13
N GLN A 14 7.26 4.94 2.04
CA GLN A 14 7.74 3.79 2.78
C GLN A 14 6.67 3.24 3.72
N ILE A 15 5.87 4.11 4.32
CA ILE A 15 4.76 3.66 5.17
C ILE A 15 3.77 2.84 4.35
N VAL A 16 3.45 3.28 3.13
CA VAL A 16 2.55 2.54 2.25
C VAL A 16 3.12 1.16 1.95
N ARG A 17 4.39 1.10 1.54
CA ARG A 17 5.03 -0.18 1.21
C ARG A 17 5.11 -1.12 2.39
N SER A 18 5.52 -0.61 3.54
CA SER A 18 5.63 -1.41 4.76
C SER A 18 4.26 -1.93 5.19
N SER A 19 3.23 -1.12 5.06
CA SER A 19 1.87 -1.50 5.41
C SER A 19 1.34 -2.60 4.50
N LEU A 20 1.62 -2.51 3.21
CA LEU A 20 1.24 -3.55 2.26
C LEU A 20 1.96 -4.87 2.58
N ALA A 21 3.24 -4.80 2.87
CA ALA A 21 4.01 -5.99 3.25
C ALA A 21 3.45 -6.63 4.53
N LEU A 22 3.11 -5.81 5.51
CA LEU A 22 2.52 -6.28 6.76
C LEU A 22 1.19 -7.01 6.48
N ALA A 23 0.35 -6.44 5.64
CA ALA A 23 -0.92 -7.06 5.27
C ALA A 23 -0.71 -8.41 4.59
N LEU A 24 0.25 -8.48 3.67
CA LEU A 24 0.52 -9.71 2.93
C LEU A 24 1.09 -10.81 3.85
N VAL A 25 1.98 -10.45 4.75
CA VAL A 25 2.63 -11.42 5.65
C VAL A 25 1.66 -11.93 6.71
N THR A 26 0.83 -11.04 7.25
CA THR A 26 -0.07 -11.40 8.35
C THR A 26 -1.43 -11.86 7.89
N GLY A 27 -1.80 -11.56 6.65
CA GLY A 27 -3.15 -11.84 6.15
C GLY A 27 -4.20 -10.91 6.72
N GLN A 28 -3.81 -9.85 7.41
CA GLN A 28 -4.74 -8.92 8.04
C GLN A 28 -5.00 -7.71 7.16
N SER A 29 -6.22 -7.20 7.25
CA SER A 29 -6.59 -5.97 6.56
C SER A 29 -5.91 -4.77 7.22
N VAL A 30 -5.50 -3.81 6.39
CA VAL A 30 -4.81 -2.61 6.84
C VAL A 30 -5.52 -1.39 6.28
N THR A 31 -5.73 -0.39 7.13
CA THR A 31 -6.20 0.92 6.71
C THR A 31 -5.09 1.93 6.96
N ILE A 32 -4.71 2.66 5.93
CA ILE A 32 -3.75 3.75 6.08
C ILE A 32 -4.52 5.05 5.92
N ASN A 33 -4.52 5.86 6.97
CA ASN A 33 -5.19 7.14 6.97
C ASN A 33 -4.19 8.27 6.83
N ARG A 34 -4.62 9.39 6.31
CA ARG A 34 -3.80 10.59 6.18
C ARG A 34 -2.51 10.33 5.43
N VAL A 35 -2.61 9.57 4.33
CA VAL A 35 -1.45 9.22 3.53
C VAL A 35 -0.77 10.49 3.04
N ARG A 36 0.47 10.68 3.45
CA ARG A 36 1.30 11.83 3.05
C ARG A 36 0.59 13.17 3.25
N ALA A 37 -0.25 13.28 4.30
CA ALA A 37 -1.09 14.47 4.49
C ALA A 37 -0.29 15.75 4.70
N GLN A 38 0.93 15.64 5.20
CA GLN A 38 1.79 16.80 5.46
C GLN A 38 2.72 17.14 4.31
N ARG A 39 2.63 16.40 3.21
CA ARG A 39 3.47 16.64 2.05
C ARG A 39 2.87 17.73 1.15
N ARG A 40 3.71 18.34 0.32
CA ARG A 40 3.26 19.36 -0.62
C ARG A 40 2.21 18.83 -1.57
N LYS A 41 2.39 17.59 -2.02
CA LYS A 41 1.38 16.86 -2.79
C LYS A 41 0.92 15.69 -1.94
N PRO A 42 -0.11 15.87 -1.13
CA PRO A 42 -0.56 14.81 -0.24
C PRO A 42 -1.23 13.67 -1.00
N GLY A 43 -1.29 12.54 -0.34
CA GLY A 43 -1.96 11.37 -0.89
C GLY A 43 -1.05 10.47 -1.70
N LEU A 44 -1.66 9.45 -2.31
CA LEU A 44 -0.94 8.45 -3.09
C LEU A 44 -0.44 9.05 -4.39
N MET A 45 0.80 8.75 -4.73
CA MET A 45 1.39 9.07 -6.01
C MET A 45 1.46 7.82 -6.88
N ARG A 46 1.89 7.99 -8.13
CA ARG A 46 1.90 6.89 -9.10
C ARG A 46 2.75 5.71 -8.64
N GLN A 47 3.91 5.96 -8.05
CA GLN A 47 4.77 4.88 -7.58
C GLN A 47 4.12 4.09 -6.44
N HIS A 48 3.33 4.76 -5.61
CA HIS A 48 2.60 4.08 -4.54
C HIS A 48 1.51 3.20 -5.09
N LEU A 49 0.80 3.67 -6.12
CA LEU A 49 -0.22 2.88 -6.79
C LEU A 49 0.37 1.64 -7.44
N THR A 50 1.57 1.74 -7.99
CA THR A 50 2.24 0.58 -8.57
C THR A 50 2.48 -0.51 -7.52
N ALA A 51 2.91 -0.11 -6.33
CA ALA A 51 3.12 -1.05 -5.23
C ALA A 51 1.79 -1.69 -4.79
N VAL A 52 0.73 -0.90 -4.72
CA VAL A 52 -0.60 -1.41 -4.37
C VAL A 52 -1.08 -2.44 -5.40
N GLN A 53 -0.90 -2.14 -6.68
CA GLN A 53 -1.32 -3.05 -7.75
C GLN A 53 -0.55 -4.36 -7.70
N ALA A 54 0.76 -4.31 -7.45
CA ALA A 54 1.56 -5.52 -7.30
C ALA A 54 1.06 -6.37 -6.14
N ALA A 55 0.78 -5.75 -5.01
CA ALA A 55 0.25 -6.46 -3.85
C ALA A 55 -1.13 -7.06 -4.12
N MET A 56 -1.96 -6.37 -4.88
CA MET A 56 -3.27 -6.89 -5.29
C MET A 56 -3.16 -8.15 -6.13
N GLN A 57 -2.21 -8.18 -7.05
CA GLN A 57 -2.01 -9.34 -7.91
C GLN A 57 -1.59 -10.58 -7.13
N VAL A 58 -0.73 -10.40 -6.13
CA VAL A 58 -0.24 -11.51 -5.32
C VAL A 58 -1.33 -12.09 -4.43
N SER A 59 -2.22 -11.25 -3.92
CA SER A 59 -3.13 -11.64 -2.85
C SER A 59 -4.60 -11.62 -3.25
N SER A 60 -4.92 -11.26 -4.47
CA SER A 60 -6.32 -11.06 -4.89
C SER A 60 -7.07 -10.14 -3.92
N ALA A 61 -6.43 -9.08 -3.51
CA ALA A 61 -6.94 -8.20 -2.47
C ALA A 61 -8.10 -7.34 -2.96
N HIS A 62 -8.94 -6.95 -2.01
CA HIS A 62 -9.93 -5.90 -2.21
C HIS A 62 -9.33 -4.60 -1.69
N VAL A 63 -9.36 -3.56 -2.51
CA VAL A 63 -8.70 -2.30 -2.18
C VAL A 63 -9.67 -1.16 -2.40
N GLN A 64 -9.67 -0.21 -1.48
CA GLN A 64 -10.42 1.04 -1.60
C GLN A 64 -9.45 2.21 -1.49
N GLY A 65 -9.70 3.24 -2.26
CA GLY A 65 -8.88 4.45 -2.22
C GLY A 65 -7.59 4.37 -3.02
N ALA A 66 -7.45 3.40 -3.91
CA ALA A 66 -6.25 3.26 -4.75
C ALA A 66 -6.34 4.22 -5.94
N GLU A 67 -6.23 5.51 -5.66
CA GLU A 67 -6.33 6.57 -6.64
C GLU A 67 -5.26 7.63 -6.37
N LEU A 68 -4.86 8.34 -7.42
CA LEU A 68 -3.92 9.44 -7.26
C LEU A 68 -4.50 10.49 -6.32
N GLY A 69 -3.67 10.92 -5.37
CA GLY A 69 -4.06 11.94 -4.40
C GLY A 69 -4.91 11.44 -3.25
N SER A 70 -5.27 10.17 -3.23
CA SER A 70 -6.05 9.62 -2.14
C SER A 70 -5.27 9.65 -0.83
N GLN A 71 -5.90 10.12 0.23
CA GLN A 71 -5.28 10.17 1.56
C GLN A 71 -5.72 9.01 2.46
N GLN A 72 -6.55 8.12 1.96
CA GLN A 72 -6.93 6.92 2.69
C GLN A 72 -6.84 5.72 1.76
N LEU A 73 -6.22 4.67 2.25
CA LEU A 73 -6.09 3.41 1.54
C LEU A 73 -6.54 2.28 2.45
N VAL A 74 -7.49 1.49 2.00
CA VAL A 74 -7.91 0.28 2.69
C VAL A 74 -7.47 -0.90 1.85
N PHE A 75 -6.67 -1.76 2.42
CA PHE A 75 -6.14 -2.94 1.74
C PHE A 75 -6.57 -4.19 2.51
N ARG A 76 -7.37 -5.02 1.86
CA ARG A 76 -7.87 -6.27 2.45
C ARG A 76 -7.30 -7.42 1.64
N PRO A 77 -6.22 -8.05 2.12
CA PRO A 77 -5.61 -9.14 1.36
C PRO A 77 -6.53 -10.35 1.28
N GLY A 78 -6.55 -10.97 0.12
CA GLY A 78 -7.14 -12.26 -0.05
C GLY A 78 -6.13 -13.35 0.29
N ALA A 79 -6.41 -14.57 -0.13
CA ALA A 79 -5.47 -15.66 0.05
C ALA A 79 -4.24 -15.42 -0.82
N VAL A 80 -3.06 -15.45 -0.23
CA VAL A 80 -1.81 -15.36 -0.98
C VAL A 80 -1.60 -16.69 -1.68
N ARG A 81 -1.46 -16.65 -3.00
CA ARG A 81 -1.27 -17.86 -3.79
C ARG A 81 0.18 -18.29 -3.72
N ALA A 82 0.38 -19.59 -3.51
CA ALA A 82 1.71 -20.18 -3.63
C ALA A 82 2.14 -20.13 -5.10
N GLY A 83 3.38 -19.72 -5.34
CA GLY A 83 3.89 -19.63 -6.69
C GLY A 83 5.07 -18.70 -6.76
N GLU A 84 5.74 -18.68 -7.90
CA GLU A 84 6.78 -17.73 -8.16
C GLU A 84 6.19 -16.46 -8.71
N TYR A 85 6.51 -15.35 -8.05
CA TYR A 85 6.12 -14.02 -8.50
C TYR A 85 7.38 -13.21 -8.72
N THR A 86 7.52 -12.68 -9.92
CA THR A 86 8.62 -11.79 -10.22
C THR A 86 8.08 -10.39 -10.37
N PHE A 87 8.42 -9.52 -9.44
CA PHE A 87 8.06 -8.12 -9.52
C PHE A 87 9.30 -7.31 -9.80
N ARG A 88 9.27 -6.58 -10.87
CA ARG A 88 10.26 -5.54 -11.06
C ARG A 88 9.83 -4.36 -10.23
N ILE A 89 10.24 -4.41 -8.98
CA ILE A 89 10.14 -3.24 -8.15
C ILE A 89 11.18 -2.32 -8.74
N GLY A 90 10.75 -1.51 -9.63
CA GLY A 90 11.67 -0.69 -10.35
C GLY A 90 12.56 0.08 -9.43
N THR A 91 13.61 0.50 -10.00
CA THR A 91 14.57 1.36 -9.40
C THR A 91 13.96 2.60 -8.81
N ALA A 92 12.73 2.81 -9.09
CA ALA A 92 11.98 3.90 -8.51
C ALA A 92 11.61 3.63 -7.08
N GLY A 93 12.14 2.60 -6.55
CA GLY A 93 11.85 2.16 -5.19
C GLY A 93 11.85 3.21 -4.17
#